data_48fe6a81276b74ad9c9362a4d4698a00
#
_entry.id   48fe6a81276b74ad9c9362a4d4698a00
#
_cell.length_a   1.000
_cell.length_b   1.000
_cell.length_c   1.000
_cell.angle_alpha   90.00
_cell.angle_beta   90.00
_cell.angle_gamma   90.00
#
_symmetry.space_group_name_H-M   'P 1'
#
loop_
_entity.id
_entity.type
_entity.pdbx_description
1 polymer ?
#
loop_
_entity_poly.entity_id
_entity_poly.type
_entity_poly.pdbx_seq_one_letter_code
_entity_poly.pdbx_strand_id
1 'polypeptide(L)'
;MAREPLKSSEQLFAVLSNASDARPPLVAPSPIWADTIYAEWDAVMPFAGIVAADSEFLDWVASTESRDWGRLAVSSASLEVVVEHFRSLTQVLMPGGTAVFFRFWDGRFLLPILQSDEVQSAQLIPVISRGLINGQAVDIGGRAQVSGRVFPWWKVPESVLASAGNAVR
;
A
#
# COMPACT_ATOMS: atom_id res chain seq x y z
N MET A 1 -6.87 -13.46 -17.58
CA MET A 1 -5.74 -12.54 -17.38
C MET A 1 -4.50 -13.36 -17.10
N ALA A 2 -3.51 -13.29 -17.98
CA ALA A 2 -2.24 -13.97 -17.79
C ALA A 2 -1.56 -13.38 -16.54
N ARG A 3 -1.24 -14.24 -15.57
CA ARG A 3 -0.44 -13.87 -14.40
C ARG A 3 0.97 -13.60 -14.92
N GLU A 4 1.36 -12.35 -14.99
CA GLU A 4 2.76 -12.01 -15.31
C GLU A 4 3.66 -12.55 -14.19
N PRO A 5 4.63 -13.41 -14.51
CA PRO A 5 5.55 -13.93 -13.51
C PRO A 5 6.40 -12.78 -12.93
N LEU A 6 6.89 -12.97 -11.70
CA LEU A 6 7.87 -12.06 -11.12
C LEU A 6 9.15 -12.09 -11.96
N LYS A 7 9.70 -10.92 -12.28
CA LYS A 7 11.05 -10.81 -12.87
C LYS A 7 12.08 -11.18 -11.80
N SER A 8 13.27 -11.58 -12.22
CA SER A 8 14.34 -12.02 -11.31
C SER A 8 14.77 -10.95 -10.28
N SER A 9 14.53 -9.67 -10.58
CA SER A 9 14.80 -8.54 -9.68
C SER A 9 13.58 -8.10 -8.86
N GLU A 10 12.42 -8.71 -9.05
CA GLU A 10 11.18 -8.34 -8.37
C GLU A 10 10.89 -9.25 -7.19
N GLN A 11 10.34 -8.66 -6.14
CA GLN A 11 9.86 -9.35 -4.95
C GLN A 11 8.38 -9.04 -4.74
N LEU A 12 7.66 -10.00 -4.15
CA LEU A 12 6.29 -9.83 -3.73
C LEU A 12 6.26 -9.40 -2.26
N PHE A 13 5.57 -8.32 -2.00
CA PHE A 13 5.35 -7.77 -0.66
C PHE A 13 3.86 -7.83 -0.32
N ALA A 14 3.56 -8.05 0.96
CA ALA A 14 2.25 -7.75 1.51
C ALA A 14 2.34 -6.54 2.42
N VAL A 15 1.35 -5.66 2.33
CA VAL A 15 1.11 -4.57 3.27
C VAL A 15 -0.20 -4.90 3.98
N LEU A 16 -0.12 -5.16 5.28
CA LEU A 16 -1.21 -5.71 6.06
C LEU A 16 -1.75 -4.72 7.07
N SER A 17 -3.05 -4.80 7.31
CA SER A 17 -3.67 -4.20 8.49
C SER A 17 -3.44 -5.12 9.70
N ASN A 18 -2.96 -4.58 10.81
CA ASN A 18 -2.83 -5.35 12.05
C ASN A 18 -4.19 -5.64 12.70
N ALA A 19 -5.24 -4.93 12.28
CA ALA A 19 -6.61 -5.13 12.75
C ALA A 19 -7.32 -6.34 12.09
N SER A 20 -6.74 -6.93 11.03
CA SER A 20 -7.31 -8.10 10.36
C SER A 20 -6.75 -9.39 10.93
N ASP A 21 -7.62 -10.38 11.17
CA ASP A 21 -7.22 -11.73 11.58
C ASP A 21 -6.67 -12.56 10.40
N ALA A 22 -6.98 -12.13 9.17
CA ALA A 22 -6.50 -12.79 7.96
C ALA A 22 -5.08 -12.31 7.63
N ARG A 23 -4.08 -13.19 7.76
CA ARG A 23 -2.67 -12.86 7.52
C ARG A 23 -2.01 -13.89 6.60
N PRO A 24 -1.38 -13.44 5.50
CA PRO A 24 -0.52 -14.33 4.72
C PRO A 24 0.76 -14.65 5.51
N PRO A 25 1.41 -15.76 5.22
CA PRO A 25 2.73 -16.05 5.75
C PRO A 25 3.73 -14.99 5.25
N LEU A 26 4.39 -14.31 6.17
CA LEU A 26 5.35 -13.24 5.88
C LEU A 26 6.75 -13.61 6.33
N VAL A 27 7.72 -13.21 5.51
CA VAL A 27 9.14 -13.19 5.89
C VAL A 27 9.52 -11.78 6.31
N ALA A 28 10.18 -11.66 7.47
CA ALA A 28 10.69 -10.42 8.03
C ALA A 28 9.65 -9.27 8.09
N PRO A 29 8.50 -9.44 8.79
CA PRO A 29 7.52 -8.37 8.91
C PRO A 29 8.15 -7.13 9.58
N SER A 30 7.94 -5.97 8.95
CA SER A 30 8.47 -4.68 9.39
C SER A 30 7.31 -3.71 9.64
N PRO A 31 7.23 -3.10 10.84
CA PRO A 31 6.20 -2.11 11.13
C PRO A 31 6.46 -0.83 10.33
N ILE A 32 5.44 -0.37 9.59
CA ILE A 32 5.55 0.85 8.78
C ILE A 32 5.52 2.10 9.68
N TRP A 33 4.80 2.03 10.77
CA TRP A 33 4.57 3.11 11.73
C TRP A 33 5.74 3.36 12.70
N ALA A 34 6.74 2.46 12.77
CA ALA A 34 7.92 2.68 13.59
C ALA A 34 8.58 4.02 13.21
N ASP A 35 9.09 4.75 14.19
CA ASP A 35 9.70 6.08 14.04
C ASP A 35 8.72 7.18 13.55
N THR A 36 7.42 6.97 13.68
CA THR A 36 6.38 7.97 13.42
C THR A 36 5.68 8.37 14.71
N ILE A 37 4.86 9.44 14.65
CA ILE A 37 3.99 9.84 15.77
C ILE A 37 2.94 8.76 16.13
N TYR A 38 2.79 7.74 15.32
CA TYR A 38 1.83 6.63 15.51
C TYR A 38 2.44 5.38 16.11
N ALA A 39 3.70 5.44 16.56
CA ALA A 39 4.43 4.28 17.08
C ALA A 39 3.76 3.60 18.30
N GLU A 40 2.98 4.35 19.07
CA GLU A 40 2.22 3.82 20.24
C GLU A 40 0.94 3.04 19.85
N TRP A 41 0.56 3.06 18.55
CA TRP A 41 -0.68 2.43 18.04
C TRP A 41 -0.42 1.09 17.34
N ASP A 42 0.60 0.36 17.77
CA ASP A 42 1.07 -0.88 17.14
C ASP A 42 -0.02 -1.94 16.92
N ALA A 43 -1.00 -2.04 17.82
CA ALA A 43 -2.08 -3.00 17.73
C ALA A 43 -3.00 -2.83 16.51
N VAL A 44 -3.02 -1.63 15.89
CA VAL A 44 -3.93 -1.30 14.78
C VAL A 44 -3.21 -0.76 13.55
N MET A 45 -1.91 -0.52 13.65
CA MET A 45 -1.12 0.07 12.57
C MET A 45 -0.59 -0.98 11.59
N PRO A 46 -0.38 -0.61 10.33
CA PRO A 46 0.05 -1.55 9.30
C PRO A 46 1.51 -1.95 9.42
N PHE A 47 1.81 -3.10 8.84
CA PHE A 47 3.17 -3.57 8.60
C PHE A 47 3.33 -4.14 7.19
N ALA A 48 4.56 -4.24 6.72
CA ALA A 48 4.90 -4.84 5.45
C ALA A 48 5.87 -6.00 5.63
N GLY A 49 5.84 -6.94 4.73
CA GLY A 49 6.78 -8.07 4.72
C GLY A 49 6.88 -8.68 3.33
N ILE A 50 7.92 -9.47 3.13
CA ILE A 50 8.10 -10.24 1.91
C ILE A 50 7.22 -11.48 1.98
N VAL A 51 6.57 -11.80 0.88
CA VAL A 51 5.75 -13.01 0.72
C VAL A 51 6.55 -14.03 -0.09
N ALA A 52 6.75 -15.21 0.47
CA ALA A 52 7.16 -16.36 -0.32
C ALA A 52 5.96 -16.80 -1.16
N ALA A 53 6.05 -16.66 -2.50
CA ALA A 53 4.98 -17.07 -3.41
C ALA A 53 5.02 -18.61 -3.61
N ASP A 54 4.94 -19.35 -2.52
CA ASP A 54 4.89 -20.81 -2.45
C ASP A 54 3.46 -21.36 -2.43
N SER A 55 3.32 -22.66 -2.25
CA SER A 55 2.01 -23.31 -2.19
C SER A 55 1.17 -22.84 -1.01
N GLU A 56 1.78 -22.61 0.15
CA GLU A 56 1.08 -22.15 1.36
C GLU A 56 0.44 -20.78 1.14
N PHE A 57 1.19 -19.85 0.54
CA PHE A 57 0.69 -18.53 0.19
C PHE A 57 -0.44 -18.60 -0.86
N LEU A 58 -0.27 -19.42 -1.89
CA LEU A 58 -1.29 -19.58 -2.94
C LEU A 58 -2.58 -20.19 -2.39
N ASP A 59 -2.49 -21.17 -1.49
CA ASP A 59 -3.62 -21.78 -0.80
C ASP A 59 -4.30 -20.76 0.12
N TRP A 60 -3.54 -19.93 0.83
CA TRP A 60 -4.08 -18.85 1.64
C TRP A 60 -4.85 -17.84 0.78
N VAL A 61 -4.27 -17.38 -0.33
CA VAL A 61 -4.95 -16.45 -1.27
C VAL A 61 -6.25 -17.05 -1.82
N ALA A 62 -6.23 -18.35 -2.15
CA ALA A 62 -7.39 -19.03 -2.71
C ALA A 62 -8.52 -19.22 -1.70
N SER A 63 -8.19 -19.39 -0.40
CA SER A 63 -9.14 -19.65 0.68
C SER A 63 -9.64 -18.40 1.39
N THR A 64 -8.93 -17.27 1.27
CA THR A 64 -9.28 -16.05 2.01
C THR A 64 -10.45 -15.32 1.36
N GLU A 65 -11.54 -15.16 2.10
CA GLU A 65 -12.72 -14.40 1.66
C GLU A 65 -12.63 -12.92 2.07
N SER A 66 -11.86 -12.62 3.11
CA SER A 66 -11.67 -11.26 3.61
C SER A 66 -10.93 -10.39 2.58
N ARG A 67 -11.38 -9.16 2.42
CA ARG A 67 -10.76 -8.16 1.51
C ARG A 67 -10.11 -7.00 2.23
N ASP A 68 -10.21 -6.97 3.55
CA ASP A 68 -9.69 -5.91 4.41
C ASP A 68 -8.34 -6.26 5.07
N TRP A 69 -7.79 -7.43 4.78
CA TRP A 69 -6.50 -7.88 5.34
C TRP A 69 -5.32 -7.02 4.89
N GLY A 70 -5.44 -6.36 3.75
CA GLY A 70 -4.38 -5.54 3.18
C GLY A 70 -4.28 -5.68 1.67
N ARG A 71 -3.07 -5.65 1.14
CA ARG A 71 -2.78 -5.71 -0.29
C ARG A 71 -1.46 -6.41 -0.58
N LEU A 72 -1.33 -6.84 -1.82
CA LEU A 72 -0.07 -7.31 -2.38
C LEU A 72 0.55 -6.24 -3.27
N ALA A 73 1.86 -6.17 -3.28
CA ALA A 73 2.63 -5.23 -4.07
C ALA A 73 3.88 -5.89 -4.63
N VAL A 74 4.24 -5.57 -5.86
CA VAL A 74 5.47 -6.04 -6.51
C VAL A 74 6.43 -4.88 -6.65
N SER A 75 7.66 -5.09 -6.21
CA SER A 75 8.74 -4.10 -6.26
C SER A 75 10.08 -4.74 -6.58
N SER A 76 10.95 -3.98 -7.21
CA SER A 76 12.38 -4.29 -7.34
C SER A 76 13.23 -3.64 -6.24
N ALA A 77 12.62 -2.83 -5.37
CA ALA A 77 13.29 -2.23 -4.23
C ALA A 77 13.39 -3.22 -3.05
N SER A 78 14.29 -2.95 -2.12
CA SER A 78 14.38 -3.71 -0.87
C SER A 78 13.17 -3.46 0.04
N LEU A 79 12.91 -4.36 0.99
CA LEU A 79 11.85 -4.18 1.99
C LEU A 79 12.00 -2.87 2.74
N GLU A 80 13.22 -2.51 3.11
CA GLU A 80 13.51 -1.25 3.82
C GLU A 80 13.05 -0.02 3.03
N VAL A 81 13.38 0.05 1.75
CA VAL A 81 12.95 1.15 0.85
C VAL A 81 11.44 1.19 0.70
N VAL A 82 10.80 0.04 0.58
CA VAL A 82 9.33 -0.07 0.50
C VAL A 82 8.67 0.40 1.79
N VAL A 83 9.18 -0.04 2.95
CA VAL A 83 8.67 0.37 4.27
C VAL A 83 8.86 1.86 4.49
N GLU A 84 10.03 2.42 4.18
CA GLU A 84 10.31 3.85 4.32
C GLU A 84 9.36 4.68 3.45
N HIS A 85 9.13 4.25 2.21
CA HIS A 85 8.17 4.94 1.36
C HIS A 85 6.77 4.93 1.94
N PHE A 86 6.25 3.78 2.37
CA PHE A 86 4.92 3.70 2.99
C PHE A 86 4.85 4.47 4.31
N ARG A 87 5.91 4.51 5.08
CA ARG A 87 6.00 5.37 6.27
C ARG A 87 5.80 6.83 5.91
N SER A 88 6.35 7.29 4.79
CA SER A 88 6.17 8.66 4.30
C SER A 88 4.74 8.99 3.87
N LEU A 89 3.87 7.98 3.70
CA LEU A 89 2.45 8.13 3.35
C LEU A 89 1.52 8.05 4.57
N THR A 90 2.02 7.86 5.78
CA THR A 90 1.17 7.81 6.98
C THR A 90 0.38 9.09 7.23
N GLN A 91 0.89 10.21 6.73
CA GLN A 91 0.17 11.49 6.67
C GLN A 91 0.21 12.06 5.27
N VAL A 92 -0.89 12.73 4.91
CA VAL A 92 -1.02 13.47 3.66
C VAL A 92 -1.63 14.84 3.92
N LEU A 93 -1.44 15.75 2.98
CA LEU A 93 -2.01 17.10 3.07
C LEU A 93 -3.37 17.14 2.39
N MET A 94 -4.38 17.65 3.09
CA MET A 94 -5.65 18.04 2.48
C MET A 94 -5.43 19.23 1.53
N PRO A 95 -6.37 19.52 0.60
CA PRO A 95 -6.27 20.68 -0.29
C PRO A 95 -6.03 22.01 0.44
N GLY A 96 -6.59 22.17 1.63
CA GLY A 96 -6.38 23.32 2.51
C GLY A 96 -5.04 23.36 3.25
N GLY A 97 -4.18 22.33 3.08
CA GLY A 97 -2.87 22.23 3.71
C GLY A 97 -2.85 21.56 5.09
N THR A 98 -4.00 21.14 5.61
CA THR A 98 -4.06 20.39 6.89
C THR A 98 -3.53 18.98 6.70
N ALA A 99 -2.60 18.55 7.54
CA ALA A 99 -2.11 17.18 7.57
C ALA A 99 -3.15 16.25 8.22
N VAL A 100 -3.41 15.13 7.57
CA VAL A 100 -4.34 14.10 8.06
C VAL A 100 -3.71 12.72 7.96
N PHE A 101 -4.17 11.82 8.82
CA PHE A 101 -3.78 10.41 8.78
C PHE A 101 -4.32 9.72 7.53
N PHE A 102 -3.50 9.00 6.81
CA PHE A 102 -3.85 8.34 5.56
C PHE A 102 -3.79 6.82 5.69
N ARG A 103 -4.93 6.17 5.56
CA ARG A 103 -5.06 4.71 5.62
C ARG A 103 -4.72 4.06 4.28
N PHE A 104 -3.51 4.29 3.78
CA PHE A 104 -3.05 3.80 2.47
C PHE A 104 -3.06 2.27 2.34
N TRP A 105 -3.06 1.52 3.44
CA TRP A 105 -3.15 0.05 3.43
C TRP A 105 -4.57 -0.46 3.22
N ASP A 106 -5.58 0.36 3.47
CA ASP A 106 -6.98 0.01 3.25
C ASP A 106 -7.34 0.27 1.79
N GLY A 107 -7.59 -0.81 1.05
CA GLY A 107 -7.90 -0.74 -0.37
C GLY A 107 -9.16 0.05 -0.71
N ARG A 108 -10.09 0.21 0.24
CA ARG A 108 -11.28 1.05 0.06
C ARG A 108 -10.95 2.52 -0.15
N PHE A 109 -9.86 2.98 0.47
CA PHE A 109 -9.38 4.36 0.32
C PHE A 109 -8.34 4.48 -0.80
N LEU A 110 -7.42 3.53 -0.90
CA LEU A 110 -6.32 3.63 -1.85
C LEU A 110 -6.77 3.39 -3.30
N LEU A 111 -7.61 2.38 -3.54
CA LEU A 111 -7.99 1.99 -4.91
C LEU A 111 -8.66 3.11 -5.70
N PRO A 112 -9.66 3.84 -5.17
CA PRO A 112 -10.25 4.99 -5.85
C PRO A 112 -9.23 6.09 -6.17
N ILE A 113 -8.26 6.31 -5.28
CA ILE A 113 -7.18 7.29 -5.50
C ILE A 113 -6.31 6.86 -6.68
N LEU A 114 -5.88 5.61 -6.73
CA LEU A 114 -5.04 5.09 -7.81
C LEU A 114 -5.77 5.02 -9.17
N GLN A 115 -7.10 4.96 -9.16
CA GLN A 115 -7.94 4.95 -10.35
C GLN A 115 -8.37 6.34 -10.81
N SER A 116 -8.06 7.38 -10.04
CA SER A 116 -8.37 8.76 -10.41
C SER A 116 -7.44 9.24 -11.53
N ASP A 117 -8.01 9.86 -12.57
CA ASP A 117 -7.25 10.44 -13.68
C ASP A 117 -6.30 11.57 -13.26
N GLU A 118 -6.56 12.18 -12.10
CA GLU A 118 -5.73 13.27 -11.55
C GLU A 118 -4.55 12.78 -10.74
N VAL A 119 -4.52 11.48 -10.38
CA VAL A 119 -3.44 10.89 -9.61
C VAL A 119 -2.57 10.04 -10.52
N GLN A 120 -1.31 10.44 -10.66
CA GLN A 120 -0.32 9.58 -11.29
C GLN A 120 0.14 8.55 -10.25
N SER A 121 -0.40 7.34 -10.34
CA SER A 121 -0.12 6.24 -9.38
C SER A 121 1.37 6.00 -9.19
N ALA A 122 2.17 6.08 -10.26
CA ALA A 122 3.62 5.95 -10.22
C ALA A 122 4.32 7.10 -9.47
N GLN A 123 3.69 8.24 -9.30
CA GLN A 123 4.22 9.33 -8.48
C GLN A 123 3.84 9.19 -7.01
N LEU A 124 2.65 8.65 -6.73
CA LEU A 124 2.20 8.39 -5.37
C LEU A 124 2.95 7.21 -4.74
N ILE A 125 3.11 6.12 -5.49
CA ILE A 125 3.78 4.90 -5.01
C ILE A 125 4.89 4.48 -6.01
N PRO A 126 5.93 5.29 -6.15
CA PRO A 126 6.97 5.09 -7.17
C PRO A 126 7.80 3.82 -6.99
N VAL A 127 7.82 3.26 -5.78
CA VAL A 127 8.57 2.02 -5.47
C VAL A 127 7.81 0.75 -5.89
N ILE A 128 6.53 0.84 -6.25
CA ILE A 128 5.69 -0.30 -6.61
C ILE A 128 5.41 -0.31 -8.10
N SER A 129 5.67 -1.43 -8.77
CA SER A 129 5.37 -1.60 -10.19
C SER A 129 3.91 -1.99 -10.44
N ARG A 130 3.40 -2.93 -9.67
CA ARG A 130 2.03 -3.44 -9.76
C ARG A 130 1.56 -4.02 -8.43
N GLY A 131 0.26 -4.21 -8.26
CA GLY A 131 -0.29 -4.76 -7.03
C GLY A 131 -1.62 -5.47 -7.20
N LEU A 132 -2.06 -6.08 -6.12
CA LEU A 132 -3.41 -6.64 -5.95
C LEU A 132 -4.06 -5.95 -4.76
N ILE A 133 -5.12 -5.20 -5.01
CA ILE A 133 -5.84 -4.39 -4.01
C ILE A 133 -7.32 -4.77 -4.09
N ASN A 134 -7.91 -5.23 -3.00
CA ASN A 134 -9.31 -5.69 -2.97
C ASN A 134 -9.65 -6.71 -4.07
N GLY A 135 -8.73 -7.61 -4.40
CA GLY A 135 -8.91 -8.60 -5.46
C GLY A 135 -8.80 -8.04 -6.89
N GLN A 136 -8.45 -6.76 -7.06
CA GLN A 136 -8.22 -6.12 -8.35
C GLN A 136 -6.72 -5.97 -8.62
N ALA A 137 -6.27 -6.42 -9.79
CA ALA A 137 -4.92 -6.16 -10.25
C ALA A 137 -4.81 -4.69 -10.71
N VAL A 138 -3.80 -4.00 -10.21
CA VAL A 138 -3.53 -2.59 -10.52
C VAL A 138 -2.12 -2.46 -11.05
N ASP A 139 -1.98 -1.87 -12.22
CA ASP A 139 -0.69 -1.44 -12.75
C ASP A 139 -0.38 -0.04 -12.19
N ILE A 140 0.70 0.08 -11.45
CA ILE A 140 1.12 1.35 -10.83
C ILE A 140 2.24 1.99 -11.65
N GLY A 141 3.07 1.17 -12.28
CA GLY A 141 4.14 1.63 -13.15
C GLY A 141 5.33 2.28 -12.44
N GLY A 142 5.40 2.18 -11.11
CA GLY A 142 6.50 2.72 -10.33
C GLY A 142 7.80 1.96 -10.60
N ARG A 143 8.91 2.70 -10.76
CA ARG A 143 10.25 2.15 -11.05
C ARG A 143 11.36 2.92 -10.36
N ALA A 144 11.00 3.87 -9.51
CA ALA A 144 11.95 4.81 -8.92
C ALA A 144 12.27 4.44 -7.47
N GLN A 145 13.49 4.74 -7.07
CA GLN A 145 13.82 4.89 -5.66
C GLN A 145 13.43 6.29 -5.23
N VAL A 146 12.79 6.40 -4.07
CA VAL A 146 12.38 7.69 -3.51
C VAL A 146 13.37 8.10 -2.44
N SER A 147 13.92 9.29 -2.57
CA SER A 147 14.73 9.91 -1.54
C SER A 147 14.36 11.38 -1.39
N GLY A 148 14.48 11.91 -0.17
CA GLY A 148 14.49 13.35 0.08
C GLY A 148 13.14 14.07 0.06
N ARG A 149 12.01 13.38 0.21
CA ARG A 149 10.70 14.03 0.34
C ARG A 149 10.49 14.54 1.77
N VAL A 150 10.08 15.80 1.89
CA VAL A 150 9.71 16.40 3.19
C VAL A 150 8.32 15.89 3.57
N PHE A 151 8.22 15.24 4.69
CA PHE A 151 6.99 14.69 5.25
C PHE A 151 6.11 15.75 5.94
N PRO A 152 4.78 15.79 5.72
CA PRO A 152 4.01 15.08 4.70
C PRO A 152 4.17 15.75 3.32
N TRP A 153 4.43 14.95 2.28
CA TRP A 153 4.80 15.47 0.95
C TRP A 153 3.68 15.41 -0.10
N TRP A 154 2.68 14.51 0.08
CA TRP A 154 1.62 14.35 -0.90
C TRP A 154 0.38 15.15 -0.49
N LYS A 155 -0.13 15.93 -1.46
CA LYS A 155 -1.37 16.69 -1.30
C LYS A 155 -2.49 16.02 -2.08
N VAL A 156 -3.59 15.72 -1.39
CA VAL A 156 -4.76 15.08 -1.97
C VAL A 156 -5.42 16.04 -2.96
N PRO A 157 -5.68 15.67 -4.23
CA PRO A 157 -6.45 16.48 -5.16
C PRO A 157 -7.89 16.66 -4.70
N GLU A 158 -8.49 17.85 -4.96
CA GLU A 158 -9.88 18.13 -4.57
C GLU A 158 -10.91 17.18 -5.21
N SER A 159 -10.68 16.80 -6.45
CA SER A 159 -11.54 15.84 -7.18
C SER A 159 -11.62 14.47 -6.54
N VAL A 160 -10.53 14.01 -5.95
CA VAL A 160 -10.47 12.72 -5.22
C VAL A 160 -11.39 12.75 -4.00
N LEU A 161 -11.46 13.88 -3.30
CA LEU A 161 -12.35 14.05 -2.14
C LEU A 161 -13.81 14.09 -2.56
N ALA A 162 -14.12 14.74 -3.67
CA ALA A 162 -15.49 14.79 -4.22
C ALA A 162 -16.00 13.40 -4.60
N SER A 163 -15.13 12.56 -5.19
CA SER A 163 -15.45 11.17 -5.56
C SER A 163 -15.65 10.28 -4.33
N ALA A 164 -14.82 10.44 -3.30
CA ALA A 164 -14.94 9.69 -2.05
C ALA A 164 -16.22 10.03 -1.27
N GLY A 165 -16.65 11.29 -1.29
CA GLY A 165 -17.91 11.73 -0.65
C GLY A 165 -19.17 11.15 -1.30
N ASN A 166 -19.12 10.79 -2.57
CA ASN A 166 -20.24 10.16 -3.28
C ASN A 166 -20.32 8.64 -3.09
N ALA A 167 -19.24 8.00 -2.67
CA ALA A 167 -19.19 6.54 -2.42
C ALA A 167 -19.71 6.14 -1.02
N VAL A 168 -19.97 7.11 -0.15
CA VAL A 168 -20.44 6.92 1.25
C VAL A 168 -21.95 7.22 1.41
N ARG A 169 -22.67 7.45 0.31
CA ARG A 169 -24.15 7.64 0.34
C ARG A 169 -24.87 6.39 -0.12
#